data_66b80e195859e24e2261f87f941eef35
#
_entry.id   66b80e195859e24e2261f87f941eef35
#
_cell.length_a   1.000
_cell.length_b   1.000
_cell.length_c   1.000
_cell.angle_alpha   90.00
_cell.angle_beta   90.00
_cell.angle_gamma   90.00
#
_symmetry.space_group_name_H-M   'P 1'
#
loop_
_entity.id
_entity.type
_entity.pdbx_description
1 polymer ?
#
loop_
_entity_poly.entity_id
_entity_poly.type
_entity_poly.pdbx_seq_one_letter_code
_entity_poly.pdbx_strand_id
1 'polypeptide(L)'
;MPNAVATADIGVAIDIGRIDVEQRLSKGGSYQLPAIGVRNPGSEPATYQMGVSSIQDQPERRPPGGWFRFSPEKFSLEPGATQPVQIVLGIPTDAEPDDYAALLQAQVAPSGEGAQVGAAAASHLTFTVEPSSMLEAWLLRGRGTIEEWSPWSYLLPPIVAVTASAWWLRRRFRLDLRVERRR
;
A
#
# COMPACT_ATOMS: atom_id res chain seq x y z
N MET A 1 -42.45 -25.02 28.50
CA MET A 1 -41.74 -23.81 28.17
C MET A 1 -40.39 -24.21 27.64
N PRO A 2 -40.07 -24.06 26.37
CA PRO A 2 -38.71 -24.36 25.90
C PRO A 2 -37.76 -23.30 26.46
N ASN A 3 -36.74 -23.73 27.22
CA ASN A 3 -35.62 -22.88 27.60
C ASN A 3 -34.88 -22.48 26.31
N ALA A 4 -35.01 -21.24 25.89
CA ALA A 4 -34.10 -20.66 24.91
C ALA A 4 -32.74 -20.59 25.57
N VAL A 5 -31.79 -21.43 25.09
CA VAL A 5 -30.41 -21.31 25.42
C VAL A 5 -29.92 -20.02 24.73
N ALA A 6 -29.74 -18.95 25.48
CA ALA A 6 -29.08 -17.76 24.98
C ALA A 6 -27.63 -18.13 24.70
N THR A 7 -27.27 -18.31 23.44
CA THR A 7 -25.87 -18.42 23.01
C THR A 7 -25.26 -17.02 23.09
N ALA A 8 -24.24 -16.88 23.92
CA ALA A 8 -23.39 -15.70 23.96
C ALA A 8 -22.83 -15.45 22.54
N ASP A 9 -23.14 -14.31 21.96
CA ASP A 9 -22.68 -13.95 20.63
C ASP A 9 -21.78 -12.71 20.75
N ILE A 10 -20.52 -12.87 20.36
CA ILE A 10 -19.55 -11.78 20.31
C ILE A 10 -19.36 -11.39 18.84
N GLY A 11 -19.70 -10.15 18.53
CA GLY A 11 -19.62 -9.62 17.18
C GLY A 11 -18.84 -8.32 17.11
N VAL A 12 -18.44 -7.93 15.91
CA VAL A 12 -17.87 -6.62 15.60
C VAL A 12 -18.40 -6.14 14.25
N ALA A 13 -18.75 -4.88 14.17
CA ALA A 13 -19.14 -4.21 12.93
C ALA A 13 -18.46 -2.86 12.81
N ILE A 14 -18.17 -2.45 11.58
CA ILE A 14 -17.62 -1.13 11.23
C ILE A 14 -18.64 -0.44 10.31
N ASP A 15 -18.87 0.85 10.54
CA ASP A 15 -19.84 1.67 9.80
C ASP A 15 -19.36 2.07 8.39
N ILE A 16 -18.05 2.23 8.20
CA ILE A 16 -17.45 2.63 6.94
C ILE A 16 -16.62 1.46 6.38
N GLY A 17 -17.11 0.84 5.31
CA GLY A 17 -16.43 -0.32 4.69
C GLY A 17 -15.26 0.07 3.80
N ARG A 18 -15.19 1.34 3.30
CA ARG A 18 -14.15 1.81 2.40
C ARG A 18 -13.83 3.29 2.61
N ILE A 19 -12.55 3.62 2.61
CA ILE A 19 -12.00 4.98 2.68
C ILE A 19 -11.02 5.15 1.51
N ASP A 20 -11.36 5.99 0.54
CA ASP A 20 -10.49 6.33 -0.56
C ASP A 20 -9.98 7.76 -0.36
N VAL A 21 -8.65 7.91 -0.20
CA VAL A 21 -8.02 9.22 -0.05
C VAL A 21 -7.64 9.73 -1.44
N GLU A 22 -8.50 10.57 -2.04
CA GLU A 22 -8.28 11.11 -3.38
C GLU A 22 -7.08 12.07 -3.46
N GLN A 23 -6.79 12.74 -2.34
CA GLN A 23 -5.64 13.63 -2.25
C GLN A 23 -4.35 12.81 -2.21
N ARG A 24 -3.39 13.19 -3.04
CA ARG A 24 -2.05 12.65 -2.99
C ARG A 24 -1.32 13.14 -1.74
N LEU A 25 -0.71 12.23 -1.02
CA LEU A 25 -0.12 12.49 0.28
C LEU A 25 1.40 12.68 0.15
N SER A 26 1.94 13.68 0.86
CA SER A 26 3.37 13.97 0.83
C SER A 26 4.11 13.19 1.93
N LYS A 27 5.34 12.82 1.66
CA LYS A 27 6.26 12.20 2.62
C LYS A 27 6.52 13.15 3.81
N GLY A 28 6.65 12.60 5.00
CA GLY A 28 6.82 13.36 6.24
C GLY A 28 5.55 14.01 6.76
N GLY A 29 4.42 13.85 6.06
CA GLY A 29 3.11 14.40 6.43
C GLY A 29 2.38 13.56 7.47
N SER A 30 1.46 14.22 8.19
CA SER A 30 0.51 13.57 9.10
C SER A 30 -0.90 13.99 8.71
N TYR A 31 -1.76 13.02 8.47
CA TYR A 31 -3.08 13.21 7.89
C TYR A 31 -4.14 12.57 8.79
N GLN A 32 -5.16 13.35 9.11
CA GLN A 32 -6.32 12.82 9.83
C GLN A 32 -7.29 12.21 8.82
N LEU A 33 -7.57 10.91 8.97
CA LEU A 33 -8.55 10.20 8.17
C LEU A 33 -9.95 10.35 8.78
N PRO A 34 -11.02 10.03 8.02
CA PRO A 34 -12.35 9.93 8.57
C PRO A 34 -12.37 8.97 9.76
N ALA A 35 -13.07 9.36 10.82
CA ALA A 35 -13.27 8.48 11.96
C ALA A 35 -14.17 7.30 11.56
N ILE A 36 -13.87 6.11 12.06
CA ILE A 36 -14.71 4.93 11.87
C ILE A 36 -15.44 4.58 13.16
N GLY A 37 -16.72 4.23 13.04
CA GLY A 37 -17.54 3.75 14.15
C GLY A 37 -17.42 2.24 14.29
N VAL A 38 -16.91 1.77 15.43
CA VAL A 38 -16.87 0.35 15.77
C VAL A 38 -18.05 0.03 16.67
N ARG A 39 -18.89 -0.93 16.29
CA ARG A 39 -20.08 -1.34 17.02
C ARG A 39 -19.97 -2.78 17.49
N ASN A 40 -20.50 -3.04 18.69
CA ASN A 40 -20.75 -4.39 19.18
C ASN A 40 -22.19 -4.83 18.81
N PRO A 41 -22.39 -5.65 17.77
CA PRO A 41 -23.70 -6.19 17.43
C PRO A 41 -24.07 -7.44 18.26
N GLY A 42 -23.14 -7.91 19.10
CA GLY A 42 -23.32 -9.10 19.93
C GLY A 42 -24.23 -8.87 21.13
N SER A 43 -24.43 -9.92 21.93
CA SER A 43 -25.26 -9.93 23.14
C SER A 43 -24.47 -9.78 24.44
N GLU A 44 -23.12 -9.78 24.36
CA GLU A 44 -22.23 -9.65 25.50
C GLU A 44 -21.25 -8.47 25.35
N PRO A 45 -20.83 -7.86 26.49
CA PRO A 45 -19.76 -6.87 26.46
C PRO A 45 -18.47 -7.47 25.93
N ALA A 46 -17.75 -6.74 25.07
CA ALA A 46 -16.48 -7.19 24.53
C ALA A 46 -15.45 -6.07 24.46
N THR A 47 -14.17 -6.44 24.56
CA THR A 47 -13.06 -5.51 24.37
C THR A 47 -12.55 -5.63 22.96
N TYR A 48 -12.38 -4.48 22.31
CA TYR A 48 -11.94 -4.37 20.93
C TYR A 48 -10.55 -3.74 20.86
N GLN A 49 -9.77 -4.16 19.88
CA GLN A 49 -8.47 -3.59 19.56
C GLN A 49 -8.41 -3.26 18.08
N MET A 50 -7.92 -2.04 17.78
CA MET A 50 -7.67 -1.61 16.41
C MET A 50 -6.33 -2.13 15.92
N GLY A 51 -6.28 -2.43 14.61
CA GLY A 51 -5.06 -2.91 13.96
C GLY A 51 -5.08 -2.62 12.47
N VAL A 52 -3.96 -2.94 11.82
CA VAL A 52 -3.81 -2.83 10.37
C VAL A 52 -3.41 -4.19 9.80
N SER A 53 -4.06 -4.60 8.75
CA SER A 53 -3.73 -5.79 7.97
C SER A 53 -3.77 -5.48 6.47
N SER A 54 -3.55 -6.47 5.64
CA SER A 54 -3.56 -6.34 4.19
C SER A 54 -4.29 -7.51 3.55
N ILE A 55 -4.81 -7.29 2.35
CA ILE A 55 -5.36 -8.35 1.52
C ILE A 55 -4.18 -9.14 0.93
N GLN A 56 -4.32 -10.46 0.88
CA GLN A 56 -3.33 -11.30 0.22
C GLN A 56 -3.39 -11.01 -1.29
N ASP A 57 -2.22 -10.92 -1.94
CA ASP A 57 -2.07 -10.69 -3.39
C ASP A 57 -2.66 -9.37 -3.91
N GLN A 58 -2.79 -8.34 -3.03
CA GLN A 58 -3.17 -7.00 -3.47
C GLN A 58 -2.06 -6.39 -4.35
N PRO A 59 -2.41 -5.67 -5.45
CA PRO A 59 -1.45 -5.00 -6.33
C PRO A 59 -0.80 -3.78 -5.67
N GLU A 60 -1.53 -3.08 -4.78
CA GLU A 60 -1.04 -1.92 -4.07
C GLU A 60 -0.06 -2.32 -2.97
N ARG A 61 0.85 -1.42 -2.66
CA ARG A 61 1.85 -1.62 -1.61
C ARG A 61 1.21 -1.66 -0.22
N ARG A 62 1.79 -2.46 0.66
CA ARG A 62 1.33 -2.59 2.05
C ARG A 62 2.04 -1.56 2.93
N PRO A 63 1.31 -0.62 3.55
CA PRO A 63 1.92 0.31 4.47
C PRO A 63 2.27 -0.40 5.80
N PRO A 64 3.41 -0.07 6.43
CA PRO A 64 3.71 -0.55 7.79
C PRO A 64 2.65 -0.12 8.79
N GLY A 65 2.25 -1.01 9.71
CA GLY A 65 1.23 -0.71 10.71
C GLY A 65 1.58 0.49 11.60
N GLY A 66 2.87 0.77 11.82
CA GLY A 66 3.34 1.93 12.58
C GLY A 66 3.05 3.30 11.95
N TRP A 67 2.59 3.35 10.70
CA TRP A 67 2.13 4.60 10.09
C TRP A 67 0.77 5.05 10.63
N PHE A 68 0.02 4.14 11.26
CA PHE A 68 -1.33 4.41 11.76
C PHE A 68 -1.33 4.57 13.27
N ARG A 69 -2.10 5.56 13.72
CA ARG A 69 -2.41 5.76 15.13
C ARG A 69 -3.92 5.80 15.30
N PHE A 70 -4.42 5.00 16.21
CA PHE A 70 -5.84 4.92 16.53
C PHE A 70 -6.11 5.56 17.89
N SER A 71 -7.20 6.29 18.01
CA SER A 71 -7.62 6.89 19.28
C SER A 71 -9.14 6.76 19.48
N PRO A 72 -9.58 5.89 20.41
CA PRO A 72 -8.80 4.95 21.22
C PRO A 72 -8.30 3.75 20.41
N GLU A 73 -7.15 3.15 20.79
CA GLU A 73 -6.62 1.94 20.17
C GLU A 73 -7.28 0.67 20.73
N LYS A 74 -7.60 0.69 22.04
CA LYS A 74 -8.28 -0.41 22.73
C LYS A 74 -9.40 0.16 23.59
N PHE A 75 -10.57 -0.49 23.55
CA PHE A 75 -11.78 -0.04 24.28
C PHE A 75 -12.76 -1.20 24.46
N SER A 76 -13.66 -1.06 25.45
CA SER A 76 -14.73 -2.03 25.70
C SER A 76 -16.08 -1.45 25.30
N LEU A 77 -16.93 -2.28 24.71
CA LEU A 77 -18.28 -1.92 24.31
C LEU A 77 -19.31 -2.85 24.91
N GLU A 78 -20.36 -2.27 25.46
CA GLU A 78 -21.59 -2.96 25.80
C GLU A 78 -22.34 -3.42 24.55
N PRO A 79 -23.23 -4.42 24.64
CA PRO A 79 -24.09 -4.82 23.53
C PRO A 79 -24.83 -3.63 22.89
N GLY A 80 -24.70 -3.54 21.56
CA GLY A 80 -25.31 -2.47 20.76
C GLY A 80 -24.59 -1.12 20.78
N ALA A 81 -23.60 -0.92 21.66
CA ALA A 81 -22.83 0.32 21.74
C ALA A 81 -21.90 0.52 20.54
N THR A 82 -21.63 1.79 20.22
CA THR A 82 -20.73 2.21 19.13
C THR A 82 -19.68 3.19 19.68
N GLN A 83 -18.41 2.98 19.32
CA GLN A 83 -17.28 3.86 19.63
C GLN A 83 -16.71 4.45 18.36
N PRO A 84 -16.69 5.78 18.19
CA PRO A 84 -15.93 6.40 17.12
C PRO A 84 -14.43 6.32 17.43
N VAL A 85 -13.64 5.91 16.42
CA VAL A 85 -12.18 5.80 16.50
C VAL A 85 -11.57 6.79 15.53
N GLN A 86 -10.78 7.72 16.05
CA GLN A 86 -10.00 8.66 15.24
C GLN A 86 -8.77 7.95 14.67
N ILE A 87 -8.43 8.25 13.41
CA ILE A 87 -7.32 7.62 12.71
C ILE A 87 -6.38 8.70 12.20
N VAL A 88 -5.10 8.58 12.54
CA VAL A 88 -4.06 9.46 12.02
C VAL A 88 -3.06 8.62 11.25
N LEU A 89 -2.86 8.97 9.98
CA LEU A 89 -1.88 8.38 9.07
C LEU A 89 -0.63 9.27 9.05
N GLY A 90 0.49 8.78 9.57
CA GLY A 90 1.79 9.44 9.52
C GLY A 90 2.68 8.80 8.47
N ILE A 91 3.00 9.52 7.41
CA ILE A 91 3.86 9.04 6.32
C ILE A 91 5.30 9.44 6.63
N PRO A 92 6.25 8.51 6.81
CA PRO A 92 7.63 8.87 7.07
C PRO A 92 8.31 9.50 5.85
N THR A 93 9.42 10.19 6.06
CA THR A 93 10.16 10.89 5.00
C THR A 93 10.84 9.96 4.00
N ASP A 94 11.12 8.73 4.42
CA ASP A 94 11.73 7.65 3.63
C ASP A 94 10.69 6.72 2.96
N ALA A 95 9.39 7.03 3.06
CA ALA A 95 8.35 6.29 2.38
C ALA A 95 8.60 6.27 0.86
N GLU A 96 8.40 5.14 0.21
CA GLU A 96 8.47 5.06 -1.24
C GLU A 96 7.22 5.66 -1.88
N PRO A 97 7.34 6.43 -2.98
CA PRO A 97 6.18 6.91 -3.74
C PRO A 97 5.51 5.73 -4.44
N ASP A 98 4.25 5.48 -4.09
CA ASP A 98 3.48 4.39 -4.67
C ASP A 98 1.99 4.52 -4.26
N ASP A 99 1.16 3.64 -4.81
CA ASP A 99 -0.21 3.42 -4.36
C ASP A 99 -0.20 2.40 -3.22
N TYR A 100 -0.86 2.73 -2.13
CA TYR A 100 -0.94 1.93 -0.93
C TYR A 100 -2.38 1.52 -0.63
N ALA A 101 -2.53 0.27 -0.15
CA ALA A 101 -3.80 -0.20 0.39
C ALA A 101 -3.60 -0.96 1.71
N ALA A 102 -4.57 -0.80 2.62
CA ALA A 102 -4.58 -1.44 3.93
C ALA A 102 -6.00 -1.78 4.37
N LEU A 103 -6.13 -2.74 5.26
CA LEU A 103 -7.35 -3.02 6.01
C LEU A 103 -7.20 -2.47 7.42
N LEU A 104 -8.00 -1.45 7.74
CA LEU A 104 -8.15 -0.93 9.10
C LEU A 104 -9.15 -1.82 9.81
N GLN A 105 -8.70 -2.66 10.73
CA GLN A 105 -9.53 -3.67 11.34
C GLN A 105 -9.77 -3.42 12.82
N ALA A 106 -11.00 -3.67 13.25
CA ALA A 106 -11.35 -3.85 14.65
C ALA A 106 -11.50 -5.34 14.92
N GLN A 107 -10.82 -5.85 15.92
CA GLN A 107 -10.90 -7.25 16.32
C GLN A 107 -11.22 -7.34 17.81
N VAL A 108 -11.91 -8.40 18.19
CA VAL A 108 -12.13 -8.70 19.59
C VAL A 108 -10.80 -9.07 20.23
N ALA A 109 -10.40 -8.36 21.28
CA ALA A 109 -9.18 -8.66 22.03
C ALA A 109 -9.30 -10.02 22.71
N PRO A 110 -8.26 -10.89 22.64
CA PRO A 110 -8.31 -12.19 23.30
C PRO A 110 -8.48 -11.99 24.81
N SER A 111 -9.48 -12.66 25.39
CA SER A 111 -9.76 -12.68 26.82
C SER A 111 -9.47 -14.08 27.36
N GLY A 112 -8.24 -14.33 27.88
CA GLY A 112 -7.85 -15.56 28.54
C GLY A 112 -7.04 -16.54 27.70
N GLU A 113 -6.59 -17.64 28.35
CA GLU A 113 -5.85 -18.73 27.72
C GLU A 113 -6.82 -19.71 27.04
N GLY A 114 -6.82 -19.74 25.71
CA GLY A 114 -7.61 -20.64 24.91
C GLY A 114 -7.72 -20.20 23.45
N ALA A 115 -7.97 -21.12 22.52
CA ALA A 115 -8.27 -20.82 21.13
C ALA A 115 -9.63 -20.12 21.07
N GLN A 116 -9.64 -18.81 20.83
CA GLN A 116 -10.86 -18.05 20.63
C GLN A 116 -11.05 -17.79 19.12
N VAL A 117 -12.26 -18.05 18.64
CA VAL A 117 -12.68 -17.58 17.33
C VAL A 117 -12.87 -16.06 17.43
N GLY A 118 -11.88 -15.30 16.96
CA GLY A 118 -11.96 -13.85 16.99
C GLY A 118 -12.88 -13.32 15.89
N ALA A 119 -13.89 -12.55 16.26
CA ALA A 119 -14.62 -11.74 15.30
C ALA A 119 -13.76 -10.53 14.92
N ALA A 120 -13.69 -10.23 13.62
CA ALA A 120 -13.03 -9.06 13.09
C ALA A 120 -13.86 -8.41 11.98
N ALA A 121 -13.88 -7.08 11.95
CA ALA A 121 -14.42 -6.29 10.85
C ALA A 121 -13.34 -5.32 10.36
N ALA A 122 -13.35 -5.02 9.07
CA ALA A 122 -12.31 -4.18 8.46
C ALA A 122 -12.90 -3.15 7.49
N SER A 123 -12.26 -1.98 7.43
CA SER A 123 -12.47 -0.95 6.43
C SER A 123 -11.28 -0.96 5.47
N HIS A 124 -11.54 -0.96 4.17
CA HIS A 124 -10.51 -0.90 3.14
C HIS A 124 -10.08 0.55 2.92
N LEU A 125 -8.81 0.85 3.14
CA LEU A 125 -8.21 2.16 2.91
C LEU A 125 -7.30 2.11 1.69
N THR A 126 -7.44 3.11 0.80
CA THR A 126 -6.52 3.35 -0.31
C THR A 126 -5.98 4.78 -0.28
N PHE A 127 -4.70 4.96 -0.59
CA PHE A 127 -4.05 6.27 -0.69
C PHE A 127 -2.80 6.21 -1.54
N THR A 128 -2.42 7.35 -2.14
CA THR A 128 -1.22 7.50 -2.98
C THR A 128 -0.20 8.40 -2.29
N VAL A 129 1.07 7.98 -2.24
CA VAL A 129 2.19 8.79 -1.75
C VAL A 129 2.94 9.39 -2.94
N GLU A 130 3.07 10.73 -2.95
CA GLU A 130 3.77 11.45 -4.02
C GLU A 130 5.30 11.38 -3.90
N PRO A 131 6.03 11.41 -5.04
CA PRO A 131 7.47 11.62 -5.03
C PRO A 131 7.82 13.03 -4.53
N SER A 132 8.85 13.14 -3.70
CA SER A 132 9.27 14.41 -3.09
C SER A 132 9.96 15.38 -4.06
N SER A 133 10.38 14.91 -5.23
CA SER A 133 11.06 15.72 -6.24
C SER A 133 10.72 15.31 -7.67
N MET A 134 10.85 16.28 -8.63
CA MET A 134 10.72 16.00 -10.06
C MET A 134 11.71 14.94 -10.56
N LEU A 135 12.91 14.89 -9.98
CA LEU A 135 13.93 13.91 -10.32
C LEU A 135 13.51 12.48 -9.92
N GLU A 136 12.94 12.34 -8.72
CA GLU A 136 12.42 11.06 -8.23
C GLU A 136 11.25 10.58 -9.10
N ALA A 137 10.33 11.47 -9.46
CA ALA A 137 9.22 11.18 -10.37
C ALA A 137 9.71 10.73 -11.76
N TRP A 138 10.80 11.34 -12.26
CA TRP A 138 11.39 10.96 -13.54
C TRP A 138 12.09 9.59 -13.48
N LEU A 139 12.82 9.31 -12.39
CA LEU A 139 13.47 8.01 -12.17
C LEU A 139 12.45 6.86 -12.04
N LEU A 140 11.33 7.10 -11.35
CA LEU A 140 10.25 6.12 -11.23
C LEU A 140 9.57 5.84 -12.58
N ARG A 141 9.31 6.88 -13.39
CA ARG A 141 8.80 6.70 -14.77
C ARG A 141 9.78 5.91 -15.66
N GLY A 142 11.08 6.18 -15.51
CA GLY A 142 12.12 5.45 -16.26
C GLY A 142 12.17 3.96 -15.92
N ARG A 143 11.91 3.58 -14.69
CA ARG A 143 11.87 2.17 -14.26
C ARG A 143 10.71 1.40 -14.90
N GLY A 144 9.51 1.95 -14.91
CA GLY A 144 8.33 1.30 -15.50
C GLY A 144 8.46 1.03 -16.99
N THR A 145 9.05 1.98 -17.75
CA THR A 145 9.27 1.80 -19.20
C THR A 145 10.34 0.77 -19.54
N ILE A 146 11.28 0.50 -18.62
CA ILE A 146 12.33 -0.52 -18.83
C ILE A 146 11.77 -1.93 -18.66
N GLU A 147 10.83 -2.13 -17.74
CA GLU A 147 10.20 -3.44 -17.52
C GLU A 147 9.26 -3.84 -18.68
N GLU A 148 8.52 -2.90 -19.26
CA GLU A 148 7.67 -3.17 -20.42
C GLU A 148 8.44 -3.39 -21.74
N TRP A 149 9.68 -2.89 -21.85
CA TRP A 149 10.49 -2.98 -23.09
C TRP A 149 11.57 -4.07 -23.07
N SER A 150 11.63 -4.92 -22.06
CA SER A 150 12.47 -6.12 -22.08
C SER A 150 11.87 -7.13 -23.10
N PRO A 151 12.67 -7.64 -24.09
CA PRO A 151 14.14 -7.77 -24.16
C PRO A 151 14.89 -6.75 -25.04
N TRP A 152 14.22 -5.81 -25.68
CA TRP A 152 14.84 -4.90 -26.66
C TRP A 152 15.71 -3.80 -26.07
N SER A 153 15.47 -3.43 -24.81
CA SER A 153 16.22 -2.38 -24.11
C SER A 153 17.70 -2.68 -23.91
N TYR A 154 18.07 -3.97 -23.88
CA TYR A 154 19.47 -4.39 -23.77
C TYR A 154 20.23 -4.39 -25.10
N LEU A 155 19.53 -4.42 -26.22
CA LEU A 155 20.14 -4.45 -27.57
C LEU A 155 20.41 -3.05 -28.15
N LEU A 156 19.61 -2.05 -27.77
CA LEU A 156 19.73 -0.68 -28.31
C LEU A 156 21.04 0.03 -27.88
N PRO A 157 21.47 0.03 -26.60
CA PRO A 157 22.70 0.72 -26.19
C PRO A 157 23.96 0.21 -26.90
N PRO A 158 24.20 -1.12 -27.04
CA PRO A 158 25.39 -1.60 -27.78
C PRO A 158 25.32 -1.28 -29.27
N ILE A 159 24.15 -1.30 -29.92
CA ILE A 159 24.01 -0.94 -31.33
C ILE A 159 24.36 0.54 -31.55
N VAL A 160 23.86 1.43 -30.70
CA VAL A 160 24.19 2.86 -30.75
C VAL A 160 25.68 3.10 -30.48
N ALA A 161 26.27 2.40 -29.53
CA ALA A 161 27.71 2.50 -29.24
C ALA A 161 28.57 2.05 -30.42
N VAL A 162 28.22 0.94 -31.07
CA VAL A 162 28.95 0.40 -32.24
C VAL A 162 28.82 1.35 -33.43
N THR A 163 27.61 1.87 -33.72
CA THR A 163 27.40 2.80 -34.85
C THR A 163 28.12 4.14 -34.61
N ALA A 164 28.08 4.68 -33.40
CA ALA A 164 28.77 5.90 -33.01
C ALA A 164 30.29 5.74 -33.11
N SER A 165 30.83 4.60 -32.64
CA SER A 165 32.25 4.28 -32.74
C SER A 165 32.69 4.11 -34.15
N ALA A 166 31.92 3.42 -34.99
CA ALA A 166 32.22 3.24 -36.43
C ALA A 166 32.16 4.60 -37.17
N TRP A 167 31.20 5.47 -36.86
CA TRP A 167 31.14 6.81 -37.42
C TRP A 167 32.31 7.70 -36.99
N TRP A 168 32.71 7.62 -35.72
CA TRP A 168 33.86 8.35 -35.16
C TRP A 168 35.20 7.88 -35.79
N LEU A 169 35.42 6.56 -35.93
CA LEU A 169 36.59 6.00 -36.63
C LEU A 169 36.62 6.44 -38.10
N ARG A 170 35.49 6.40 -38.80
CA ARG A 170 35.38 6.83 -40.20
C ARG A 170 35.65 8.32 -40.38
N ARG A 171 35.33 9.14 -39.39
CA ARG A 171 35.61 10.58 -39.39
C ARG A 171 37.06 10.91 -39.03
N ARG A 172 37.70 10.09 -38.18
CA ARG A 172 39.08 10.29 -37.72
C ARG A 172 40.14 9.66 -38.66
N PHE A 173 39.80 8.57 -39.29
CA PHE A 173 40.60 7.88 -40.26
C PHE A 173 39.90 7.95 -41.62
N ARG A 174 40.35 8.81 -42.54
CA ARG A 174 39.92 8.79 -43.94
C ARG A 174 40.49 7.52 -44.57
N LEU A 175 39.76 6.41 -44.48
CA LEU A 175 40.11 5.16 -45.15
C LEU A 175 39.72 5.28 -46.63
N ASP A 176 40.66 5.71 -47.47
CA ASP A 176 40.56 5.58 -48.92
C ASP A 176 40.71 4.10 -49.28
N LEU A 177 39.59 3.39 -49.37
CA LEU A 177 39.56 2.05 -49.94
C LEU A 177 39.62 2.17 -51.46
N ARG A 178 40.83 2.27 -52.00
CA ARG A 178 41.11 2.13 -53.43
C ARG A 178 40.98 0.66 -53.81
N VAL A 179 39.84 0.28 -54.34
CA VAL A 179 39.64 -1.06 -54.91
C VAL A 179 40.38 -1.10 -56.22
N GLU A 180 41.58 -1.69 -56.24
CA GLU A 180 42.35 -1.95 -57.43
C GLU A 180 41.76 -3.15 -58.14
N ARG A 181 41.03 -2.86 -59.24
CA ARG A 181 40.47 -3.86 -60.16
C ARG A 181 41.61 -4.40 -61.02
N ARG A 182 42.16 -5.58 -60.68
CA ARG A 182 43.04 -6.34 -61.59
C ARG A 182 42.22 -6.84 -62.76
N ARG A 183 42.69 -6.43 -63.97
CA ARG A 183 42.28 -7.05 -65.26
C ARG A 183 43.04 -8.34 -65.45
#